data_13507c2e54f9e95bea54b2cd018d85ec
#
_entry.id   13507c2e54f9e95bea54b2cd018d85ec
#
_cell.length_a   1.000
_cell.length_b   1.000
_cell.length_c   1.000
_cell.angle_alpha   90.00
_cell.angle_beta   90.00
_cell.angle_gamma   90.00
#
_symmetry.space_group_name_H-M   'P 1'
#
loop_
_entity.id
_entity.type
_entity.pdbx_description
1 polymer ?
#
loop_
_entity_poly.entity_id
_entity_poly.type
_entity_poly.pdbx_seq_one_letter_code
_entity_poly.pdbx_strand_id
1 'polypeptide(L)'
;MNTIYFDNSASAIPCPPALGVFAETAKIYANPSSLHSAGLHTRRLIEDARAKVAAGFRCQSESITFTSGGTESNNTAVRGLAHKNRRAGNVVVTTRAEHPSVVSTALALEREGYETVFIASPGGVPDLNELESVLKSKKVCLVTLMQANNQNGAVTDLKKVRGVMDSTGTGALLHSDCVQSFLKLPDESASDAVRFCDSASVSAHKIGGVKGTGALYVRKGLAMPALMTGGEQENGVRPGTENVAGICAMAEAVAHYGAAERAKVAKLREYVIDSLRAQLGENVVITEPPRHIDSLFNMALVNVKSEVALNYLNSVGVCVSSSSACSSKAKTNAALASMGYGAEYERSALRIGISPYNTKEECDLLVAALKGALAFRIKGK
;
A
#
# COMPACT_ATOMS: atom_id res chain seq x y z
N MET A 1 14.43 26.24 6.61
CA MET A 1 14.45 25.12 7.57
C MET A 1 14.51 23.81 6.78
N ASN A 2 15.38 22.89 7.16
CA ASN A 2 15.36 21.55 6.55
C ASN A 2 14.07 20.85 7.00
N THR A 3 13.28 20.37 6.06
CA THR A 3 12.04 19.63 6.34
C THR A 3 12.38 18.23 6.88
N ILE A 4 11.86 17.89 8.07
CA ILE A 4 11.97 16.58 8.70
C ILE A 4 10.76 15.77 8.26
N TYR A 5 10.97 14.74 7.42
CA TYR A 5 9.90 14.07 6.72
C TYR A 5 9.64 12.64 7.22
N PHE A 6 8.53 12.46 7.92
CA PHE A 6 8.03 11.18 8.45
C PHE A 6 6.64 10.82 7.89
N ASP A 7 6.33 11.27 6.67
CA ASP A 7 5.11 10.88 5.95
C ASP A 7 5.41 9.96 4.75
N ASN A 8 6.46 9.12 4.87
CA ASN A 8 6.90 8.21 3.81
C ASN A 8 5.86 7.16 3.44
N SER A 9 4.89 6.87 4.29
CA SER A 9 3.77 5.98 4.01
C SER A 9 2.70 6.64 3.10
N ALA A 10 2.63 7.97 3.04
CA ALA A 10 1.84 8.68 2.02
C ALA A 10 2.58 8.75 0.69
N SER A 11 3.86 9.12 0.70
CA SER A 11 4.76 9.06 -0.45
C SER A 11 6.20 8.99 0.05
N ALA A 12 6.93 7.93 -0.27
CA ALA A 12 8.32 7.81 0.14
C ALA A 12 9.21 8.83 -0.58
N ILE A 13 10.29 9.23 0.09
CA ILE A 13 11.36 10.01 -0.53
C ILE A 13 11.91 9.17 -1.70
N PRO A 14 11.97 9.71 -2.92
CA PRO A 14 12.53 8.98 -4.05
C PRO A 14 14.00 8.66 -3.82
N CYS A 15 14.42 7.42 -4.12
CA CYS A 15 15.82 7.06 -4.02
C CYS A 15 16.65 7.77 -5.11
N PRO A 16 17.85 8.28 -4.80
CA PRO A 16 18.66 9.01 -5.76
C PRO A 16 18.93 8.25 -7.07
N PRO A 17 19.24 6.93 -7.06
CA PRO A 17 19.39 6.15 -8.28
C PRO A 17 18.14 6.16 -9.17
N ALA A 18 16.93 6.02 -8.59
CA ALA A 18 15.69 6.05 -9.37
C ALA A 18 15.44 7.41 -10.01
N LEU A 19 15.79 8.52 -9.32
CA LEU A 19 15.72 9.86 -9.89
C LEU A 19 16.72 10.05 -11.04
N GLY A 20 17.94 9.53 -10.90
CA GLY A 20 18.94 9.55 -11.95
C GLY A 20 18.47 8.80 -13.21
N VAL A 21 18.00 7.58 -13.04
CA VAL A 21 17.46 6.76 -14.14
C VAL A 21 16.24 7.44 -14.77
N PHE A 22 15.35 8.02 -13.97
CA PHE A 22 14.20 8.79 -14.49
C PHE A 22 14.65 9.93 -15.38
N ALA A 23 15.59 10.76 -14.93
CA ALA A 23 16.07 11.93 -15.66
C ALA A 23 16.75 11.55 -16.99
N GLU A 24 17.55 10.48 -16.99
CA GLU A 24 18.21 10.00 -18.22
C GLU A 24 17.22 9.35 -19.18
N THR A 25 16.31 8.52 -18.68
CA THR A 25 15.35 7.81 -19.51
C THR A 25 14.28 8.77 -20.09
N ALA A 26 13.95 9.85 -19.38
CA ALA A 26 13.03 10.88 -19.89
C ALA A 26 13.53 11.60 -21.17
N LYS A 27 14.82 11.53 -21.47
CA LYS A 27 15.40 12.04 -22.72
C LYS A 27 15.12 11.14 -23.93
N ILE A 28 14.67 9.90 -23.71
CA ILE A 28 14.36 8.93 -24.75
C ILE A 28 12.94 9.19 -25.25
N TYR A 29 12.83 9.66 -26.48
CA TYR A 29 11.55 10.06 -27.10
C TYR A 29 10.93 9.00 -28.00
N ALA A 30 11.65 7.89 -28.28
CA ALA A 30 11.16 6.87 -29.20
C ALA A 30 10.03 6.04 -28.58
N ASN A 31 8.96 5.84 -29.39
CA ASN A 31 7.84 5.00 -28.97
C ASN A 31 8.28 3.52 -28.92
N PRO A 32 8.04 2.78 -27.83
CA PRO A 32 8.42 1.37 -27.72
C PRO A 32 7.69 0.44 -28.71
N SER A 33 6.57 0.90 -29.29
CA SER A 33 5.84 0.14 -30.33
C SER A 33 6.42 0.31 -31.73
N SER A 34 7.37 1.23 -31.93
CA SER A 34 8.01 1.47 -33.25
C SER A 34 9.00 0.37 -33.61
N LEU A 35 9.01 -0.04 -34.88
CA LEU A 35 9.85 -1.13 -35.38
C LEU A 35 11.29 -0.71 -35.71
N HIS A 36 11.60 0.58 -35.75
CA HIS A 36 12.96 1.06 -35.98
C HIS A 36 13.84 0.90 -34.70
N SER A 37 15.14 0.95 -34.90
CA SER A 37 16.14 0.67 -33.84
C SER A 37 15.92 1.44 -32.53
N ALA A 38 15.55 2.71 -32.59
CA ALA A 38 15.27 3.52 -31.39
C ALA A 38 14.05 3.01 -30.63
N GLY A 39 12.96 2.61 -31.31
CA GLY A 39 11.78 2.02 -30.67
C GLY A 39 12.10 0.66 -30.03
N LEU A 40 12.84 -0.18 -30.75
CA LEU A 40 13.28 -1.48 -30.21
C LEU A 40 14.18 -1.32 -28.99
N HIS A 41 15.04 -0.30 -28.95
CA HIS A 41 15.83 0.04 -27.77
C HIS A 41 14.93 0.41 -26.59
N THR A 42 13.95 1.28 -26.79
CA THR A 42 13.00 1.69 -25.74
C THR A 42 12.19 0.50 -25.21
N ARG A 43 11.76 -0.41 -26.10
CA ARG A 43 11.09 -1.66 -25.68
C ARG A 43 11.97 -2.51 -24.79
N ARG A 44 13.26 -2.68 -25.11
CA ARG A 44 14.21 -3.45 -24.28
C ARG A 44 14.32 -2.85 -22.87
N LEU A 45 14.36 -1.53 -22.73
CA LEU A 45 14.38 -0.88 -21.42
C LEU A 45 13.15 -1.23 -20.58
N ILE A 46 11.96 -1.28 -21.20
CA ILE A 46 10.73 -1.71 -20.48
C ILE A 46 10.82 -3.18 -20.05
N GLU A 47 11.29 -4.08 -20.92
CA GLU A 47 11.39 -5.50 -20.59
C GLU A 47 12.46 -5.77 -19.53
N ASP A 48 13.60 -5.08 -19.55
CA ASP A 48 14.61 -5.14 -18.51
C ASP A 48 14.06 -4.63 -17.17
N ALA A 49 13.28 -3.55 -17.19
CA ALA A 49 12.60 -3.02 -16.02
C ALA A 49 11.56 -4.01 -15.48
N ARG A 50 10.79 -4.65 -16.39
CA ARG A 50 9.80 -5.68 -16.03
C ARG A 50 10.45 -6.86 -15.33
N ALA A 51 11.60 -7.32 -15.82
CA ALA A 51 12.35 -8.40 -15.19
C ALA A 51 12.81 -8.03 -13.76
N LYS A 52 13.28 -6.80 -13.53
CA LYS A 52 13.65 -6.31 -12.19
C LYS A 52 12.44 -6.26 -11.24
N VAL A 53 11.29 -5.75 -11.71
CA VAL A 53 10.06 -5.69 -10.90
C VAL A 53 9.55 -7.10 -10.59
N ALA A 54 9.58 -8.01 -11.57
CA ALA A 54 9.22 -9.41 -11.39
C ALA A 54 10.12 -10.12 -10.37
N ALA A 55 11.43 -9.83 -10.39
CA ALA A 55 12.37 -10.34 -9.38
C ALA A 55 12.00 -9.86 -7.96
N GLY A 56 11.57 -8.60 -7.81
CA GLY A 56 11.06 -8.07 -6.53
C GLY A 56 9.82 -8.81 -6.03
N PHE A 57 8.94 -9.25 -6.93
CA PHE A 57 7.79 -10.12 -6.63
C PHE A 57 8.17 -11.59 -6.47
N ARG A 58 9.34 -12.00 -6.96
CA ARG A 58 9.77 -13.41 -7.10
C ARG A 58 8.86 -14.20 -8.05
N CYS A 59 8.51 -13.59 -9.19
CA CYS A 59 7.66 -14.18 -10.23
C CYS A 59 8.31 -14.06 -11.61
N GLN A 60 7.62 -14.57 -12.65
CA GLN A 60 8.02 -14.42 -14.05
C GLN A 60 7.61 -13.05 -14.59
N SER A 61 8.39 -12.50 -15.53
CA SER A 61 8.18 -11.17 -16.12
C SER A 61 6.79 -11.01 -16.75
N GLU A 62 6.29 -12.06 -17.40
CA GLU A 62 4.99 -12.06 -18.07
C GLU A 62 3.79 -11.92 -17.11
N SER A 63 4.03 -12.09 -15.80
CA SER A 63 3.02 -11.87 -14.76
C SER A 63 2.90 -10.42 -14.32
N ILE A 64 3.74 -9.51 -14.84
CA ILE A 64 3.75 -8.10 -14.46
C ILE A 64 3.15 -7.24 -15.56
N THR A 65 2.19 -6.40 -15.21
CA THR A 65 1.61 -5.35 -16.04
C THR A 65 1.90 -4.00 -15.40
N PHE A 66 2.48 -3.07 -16.13
CA PHE A 66 2.71 -1.71 -15.64
C PHE A 66 1.43 -0.87 -15.68
N THR A 67 1.26 -0.02 -14.67
CA THR A 67 0.12 0.87 -14.47
C THR A 67 0.59 2.26 -14.03
N SER A 68 -0.33 3.19 -13.85
CA SER A 68 -0.02 4.52 -13.31
C SER A 68 0.15 4.55 -11.79
N GLY A 69 -0.12 3.44 -11.08
CA GLY A 69 -0.01 3.35 -9.63
C GLY A 69 -0.96 2.36 -9.00
N GLY A 70 -0.93 2.25 -7.66
CA GLY A 70 -1.76 1.31 -6.92
C GLY A 70 -3.26 1.47 -7.15
N THR A 71 -3.74 2.69 -7.33
CA THR A 71 -5.17 2.94 -7.61
C THR A 71 -5.62 2.33 -8.93
N GLU A 72 -4.87 2.52 -10.01
CA GLU A 72 -5.18 1.87 -11.29
C GLU A 72 -5.05 0.36 -11.19
N SER A 73 -3.99 -0.15 -10.55
CA SER A 73 -3.78 -1.57 -10.34
C SER A 73 -4.94 -2.22 -9.58
N ASN A 74 -5.38 -1.63 -8.46
CA ASN A 74 -6.52 -2.12 -7.67
C ASN A 74 -7.83 -2.10 -8.47
N ASN A 75 -8.11 -1.01 -9.21
CA ASN A 75 -9.32 -0.94 -10.05
C ASN A 75 -9.31 -2.00 -11.14
N THR A 76 -8.17 -2.18 -11.83
CA THR A 76 -8.00 -3.21 -12.86
C THR A 76 -8.21 -4.61 -12.28
N ALA A 77 -7.60 -4.90 -11.14
CA ALA A 77 -7.71 -6.19 -10.49
C ALA A 77 -9.13 -6.46 -9.97
N VAL A 78 -9.68 -5.57 -9.15
CA VAL A 78 -10.99 -5.80 -8.50
C VAL A 78 -12.10 -5.93 -9.54
N ARG A 79 -12.18 -5.01 -10.52
CA ARG A 79 -13.17 -5.10 -11.60
C ARG A 79 -12.89 -6.29 -12.51
N GLY A 80 -11.66 -6.42 -12.99
CA GLY A 80 -11.28 -7.47 -13.92
C GLY A 80 -11.52 -8.86 -13.37
N LEU A 81 -11.11 -9.13 -12.12
CA LEU A 81 -11.30 -10.43 -11.49
C LEU A 81 -12.77 -10.72 -11.15
N ALA A 82 -13.52 -9.73 -10.66
CA ALA A 82 -14.95 -9.90 -10.41
C ALA A 82 -15.69 -10.26 -11.70
N HIS A 83 -15.46 -9.54 -12.80
CA HIS A 83 -16.06 -9.84 -14.10
C HIS A 83 -15.63 -11.20 -14.65
N LYS A 84 -14.31 -11.49 -14.61
CA LYS A 84 -13.75 -12.76 -15.08
C LYS A 84 -14.37 -13.95 -14.34
N ASN A 85 -14.61 -13.81 -13.05
CA ASN A 85 -15.09 -14.88 -12.18
C ASN A 85 -16.60 -14.80 -11.87
N ARG A 86 -17.37 -14.05 -12.64
CA ARG A 86 -18.82 -13.86 -12.46
C ARG A 86 -19.61 -15.18 -12.39
N ARG A 87 -19.12 -16.22 -13.06
CA ARG A 87 -19.76 -17.54 -13.05
C ARG A 87 -19.66 -18.24 -11.69
N ALA A 88 -18.61 -17.97 -10.90
CA ALA A 88 -18.45 -18.52 -9.54
C ALA A 88 -19.42 -17.84 -8.55
N GLY A 89 -19.79 -16.58 -8.81
CA GLY A 89 -20.70 -15.83 -7.95
C GLY A 89 -20.74 -14.36 -8.29
N ASN A 90 -21.46 -13.60 -7.48
CA ASN A 90 -21.58 -12.15 -7.58
C ASN A 90 -21.24 -11.41 -6.28
N VAL A 91 -20.64 -12.11 -5.33
CA VAL A 91 -20.24 -11.48 -4.06
C VAL A 91 -18.75 -11.14 -4.10
N VAL A 92 -18.42 -9.90 -3.73
CA VAL A 92 -17.05 -9.43 -3.49
C VAL A 92 -16.88 -9.26 -1.99
N VAL A 93 -15.91 -9.95 -1.40
CA VAL A 93 -15.58 -9.85 0.03
C VAL A 93 -14.36 -8.96 0.23
N THR A 94 -14.46 -8.01 1.16
CA THR A 94 -13.38 -7.08 1.51
C THR A 94 -13.52 -6.60 2.96
N THR A 95 -12.70 -5.63 3.38
CA THR A 95 -12.84 -4.95 4.68
C THR A 95 -13.02 -3.44 4.51
N ARG A 96 -13.52 -2.76 5.54
CA ARG A 96 -13.55 -1.29 5.56
C ARG A 96 -12.20 -0.65 5.90
N ALA A 97 -11.21 -1.47 6.30
CA ALA A 97 -9.84 -1.04 6.55
C ALA A 97 -8.99 -0.92 5.28
N GLU A 98 -9.53 -1.35 4.12
CA GLU A 98 -8.85 -1.27 2.83
C GLU A 98 -8.62 0.18 2.35
N HIS A 99 -7.69 0.33 1.39
CA HIS A 99 -7.52 1.61 0.72
C HIS A 99 -8.78 2.01 -0.08
N PRO A 100 -9.12 3.32 -0.16
CA PRO A 100 -10.30 3.79 -0.91
C PRO A 100 -10.40 3.25 -2.34
N SER A 101 -9.28 2.99 -3.04
CA SER A 101 -9.28 2.40 -4.39
C SER A 101 -9.83 0.96 -4.43
N VAL A 102 -9.83 0.23 -3.32
CA VAL A 102 -10.48 -1.08 -3.20
C VAL A 102 -11.93 -0.91 -2.76
N VAL A 103 -12.16 -0.21 -1.65
CA VAL A 103 -13.52 -0.03 -1.09
C VAL A 103 -14.46 0.62 -2.11
N SER A 104 -14.04 1.74 -2.71
CA SER A 104 -14.89 2.46 -3.67
C SER A 104 -15.12 1.66 -4.95
N THR A 105 -14.13 0.84 -5.37
CA THR A 105 -14.29 -0.01 -6.55
C THR A 105 -15.24 -1.16 -6.28
N ALA A 106 -15.17 -1.80 -5.10
CA ALA A 106 -16.12 -2.84 -4.70
C ALA A 106 -17.56 -2.29 -4.64
N LEU A 107 -17.75 -1.13 -4.00
CA LEU A 107 -19.07 -0.46 -3.96
C LEU A 107 -19.57 -0.03 -5.36
N ALA A 108 -18.67 0.36 -6.27
CA ALA A 108 -19.06 0.69 -7.64
C ALA A 108 -19.59 -0.52 -8.41
N LEU A 109 -19.07 -1.72 -8.14
CA LEU A 109 -19.54 -2.98 -8.73
C LEU A 109 -20.99 -3.33 -8.33
N GLU A 110 -21.52 -2.78 -7.23
CA GLU A 110 -22.92 -2.97 -6.83
C GLU A 110 -23.90 -2.46 -7.92
N ARG A 111 -23.51 -1.39 -8.64
CA ARG A 111 -24.29 -0.87 -9.77
C ARG A 111 -24.31 -1.82 -10.98
N GLU A 112 -23.40 -2.79 -10.99
CA GLU A 112 -23.24 -3.82 -12.03
C GLU A 112 -23.83 -5.17 -11.57
N GLY A 113 -24.58 -5.18 -10.43
CA GLY A 113 -25.27 -6.34 -9.88
C GLY A 113 -24.39 -7.26 -9.06
N TYR A 114 -23.30 -6.76 -8.49
CA TYR A 114 -22.52 -7.47 -7.46
C TYR A 114 -23.05 -7.07 -6.07
N GLU A 115 -22.72 -7.89 -5.07
CA GLU A 115 -22.92 -7.61 -3.66
C GLU A 115 -21.55 -7.42 -3.00
N THR A 116 -21.33 -6.35 -2.25
CA THR A 116 -20.11 -6.15 -1.46
C THR A 116 -20.36 -6.57 -0.03
N VAL A 117 -19.58 -7.52 0.47
CA VAL A 117 -19.60 -7.96 1.86
C VAL A 117 -18.34 -7.46 2.55
N PHE A 118 -18.52 -6.65 3.59
CA PHE A 118 -17.43 -6.17 4.44
C PHE A 118 -17.32 -7.06 5.67
N ILE A 119 -16.22 -7.81 5.78
CA ILE A 119 -15.90 -8.56 7.02
C ILE A 119 -15.17 -7.65 8.01
N ALA A 120 -15.24 -7.98 9.29
CA ALA A 120 -14.55 -7.28 10.35
C ALA A 120 -13.03 -7.33 10.17
N SER A 121 -12.35 -6.30 10.69
CA SER A 121 -10.88 -6.19 10.62
C SER A 121 -10.29 -5.61 11.91
N PRO A 122 -10.46 -6.30 13.06
CA PRO A 122 -9.94 -5.82 14.32
C PRO A 122 -8.43 -5.62 14.26
N GLY A 123 -7.97 -4.47 14.73
CA GLY A 123 -6.55 -4.11 14.67
C GLY A 123 -5.98 -3.99 13.25
N GLY A 124 -6.81 -4.00 12.20
CA GLY A 124 -6.39 -3.92 10.81
C GLY A 124 -6.13 -5.26 10.13
N VAL A 125 -6.45 -6.38 10.80
CA VAL A 125 -6.33 -7.75 10.26
C VAL A 125 -7.73 -8.32 10.02
N PRO A 126 -8.03 -8.91 8.84
CA PRO A 126 -9.35 -9.45 8.55
C PRO A 126 -9.71 -10.62 9.48
N ASP A 127 -10.98 -10.69 9.90
CA ASP A 127 -11.51 -11.82 10.67
C ASP A 127 -11.71 -13.03 9.75
N LEU A 128 -10.88 -14.05 9.94
CA LEU A 128 -10.89 -15.26 9.12
C LEU A 128 -12.08 -16.18 9.42
N ASN A 129 -12.68 -16.12 10.60
CA ASN A 129 -13.88 -16.89 10.94
C ASN A 129 -15.09 -16.30 10.20
N GLU A 130 -15.19 -14.98 10.15
CA GLU A 130 -16.22 -14.31 9.37
C GLU A 130 -16.03 -14.53 7.87
N LEU A 131 -14.77 -14.49 7.38
CA LEU A 131 -14.46 -14.86 5.99
C LEU A 131 -14.95 -16.27 5.66
N GLU A 132 -14.63 -17.26 6.50
CA GLU A 132 -15.07 -18.65 6.31
C GLU A 132 -16.58 -18.77 6.26
N SER A 133 -17.29 -18.10 7.19
CA SER A 133 -18.76 -18.08 7.23
C SER A 133 -19.36 -17.51 5.95
N VAL A 134 -18.84 -16.40 5.44
CA VAL A 134 -19.29 -15.78 4.19
C VAL A 134 -19.04 -16.70 2.99
N LEU A 135 -17.85 -17.32 2.92
CA LEU A 135 -17.48 -18.23 1.84
C LEU A 135 -18.37 -19.50 1.79
N LYS A 136 -18.83 -19.98 2.96
CA LYS A 136 -19.75 -21.13 3.07
C LYS A 136 -21.19 -20.77 2.73
N SER A 137 -21.62 -19.53 2.98
CA SER A 137 -23.03 -19.13 2.86
C SER A 137 -23.35 -18.37 1.58
N LYS A 138 -22.35 -17.82 0.88
CA LYS A 138 -22.55 -16.98 -0.31
C LYS A 138 -21.72 -17.45 -1.50
N LYS A 139 -22.20 -17.12 -2.72
CA LYS A 139 -21.44 -17.37 -3.96
C LYS A 139 -20.45 -16.23 -4.20
N VAL A 140 -19.26 -16.38 -3.64
CA VAL A 140 -18.19 -15.37 -3.71
C VAL A 140 -17.40 -15.54 -5.01
N CYS A 141 -17.24 -14.47 -5.78
CA CYS A 141 -16.38 -14.44 -6.96
C CYS A 141 -14.99 -13.88 -6.68
N LEU A 142 -14.87 -12.97 -5.70
CA LEU A 142 -13.61 -12.29 -5.38
C LEU A 142 -13.51 -12.03 -3.88
N VAL A 143 -12.35 -12.34 -3.32
CA VAL A 143 -11.87 -11.85 -2.03
C VAL A 143 -10.77 -10.83 -2.31
N THR A 144 -10.83 -9.64 -1.71
CA THR A 144 -9.79 -8.61 -1.87
C THR A 144 -9.40 -8.06 -0.50
N LEU A 145 -8.14 -8.30 -0.11
CA LEU A 145 -7.61 -7.99 1.23
C LEU A 145 -6.18 -7.45 1.10
N MET A 146 -5.91 -6.30 1.71
CA MET A 146 -4.56 -5.74 1.71
C MET A 146 -3.60 -6.57 2.55
N GLN A 147 -2.37 -6.72 2.06
CA GLN A 147 -1.34 -7.47 2.78
C GLN A 147 -0.77 -6.68 3.96
N ALA A 148 -0.58 -5.37 3.82
CA ALA A 148 -0.16 -4.53 4.93
C ALA A 148 -1.04 -3.29 5.02
N ASN A 149 -1.59 -3.04 6.21
CA ASN A 149 -2.49 -1.93 6.43
C ASN A 149 -1.75 -0.59 6.39
N ASN A 150 -2.28 0.36 5.63
CA ASN A 150 -1.67 1.68 5.40
C ASN A 150 -1.87 2.67 6.56
N GLN A 151 -2.64 2.31 7.60
CA GLN A 151 -2.87 3.15 8.78
C GLN A 151 -1.96 2.75 9.94
N ASN A 152 -1.88 1.46 10.27
CA ASN A 152 -1.15 0.97 11.45
C ASN A 152 -0.04 -0.05 11.13
N GLY A 153 0.11 -0.43 9.85
CA GLY A 153 1.15 -1.38 9.43
C GLY A 153 0.82 -2.85 9.68
N ALA A 154 -0.36 -3.18 10.19
CA ALA A 154 -0.77 -4.57 10.47
C ALA A 154 -0.66 -5.44 9.21
N VAL A 155 -0.12 -6.66 9.36
CA VAL A 155 0.11 -7.58 8.24
C VAL A 155 -0.90 -8.72 8.26
N THR A 156 -1.64 -8.83 7.16
CA THR A 156 -2.54 -9.96 6.85
C THR A 156 -1.73 -11.17 6.43
N ASP A 157 -2.01 -12.32 7.04
CA ASP A 157 -1.41 -13.61 6.68
C ASP A 157 -2.12 -14.19 5.44
N LEU A 158 -1.59 -13.89 4.24
CA LEU A 158 -2.18 -14.35 2.98
C LEU A 158 -2.21 -15.88 2.85
N LYS A 159 -1.28 -16.59 3.51
CA LYS A 159 -1.30 -18.06 3.57
C LYS A 159 -2.53 -18.56 4.32
N LYS A 160 -2.86 -17.95 5.47
CA LYS A 160 -4.05 -18.31 6.23
C LYS A 160 -5.32 -17.96 5.48
N VAL A 161 -5.37 -16.78 4.82
CA VAL A 161 -6.50 -16.40 3.96
C VAL A 161 -6.74 -17.45 2.87
N ARG A 162 -5.69 -17.83 2.13
CA ARG A 162 -5.78 -18.87 1.09
C ARG A 162 -6.20 -20.21 1.70
N GLY A 163 -5.67 -20.61 2.85
CA GLY A 163 -6.05 -21.84 3.54
C GLY A 163 -7.54 -21.89 3.89
N VAL A 164 -8.13 -20.78 4.35
CA VAL A 164 -9.59 -20.68 4.58
C VAL A 164 -10.35 -20.80 3.28
N MET A 165 -9.93 -20.13 2.21
CA MET A 165 -10.57 -20.21 0.91
C MET A 165 -10.54 -21.65 0.37
N ASP A 166 -9.41 -22.33 0.47
CA ASP A 166 -9.23 -23.71 -0.03
C ASP A 166 -10.07 -24.70 0.80
N SER A 167 -10.14 -24.53 2.13
CA SER A 167 -10.94 -25.41 3.01
C SER A 167 -12.44 -25.31 2.76
N THR A 168 -12.93 -24.17 2.25
CA THR A 168 -14.35 -23.99 1.90
C THR A 168 -14.70 -24.49 0.50
N GLY A 169 -13.70 -24.86 -0.31
CA GLY A 169 -13.91 -25.27 -1.70
C GLY A 169 -14.45 -24.15 -2.60
N THR A 170 -14.28 -22.89 -2.20
CA THR A 170 -14.77 -21.74 -2.98
C THR A 170 -14.03 -21.62 -4.31
N GLY A 171 -14.76 -21.24 -5.37
CA GLY A 171 -14.16 -20.84 -6.65
C GLY A 171 -13.74 -19.36 -6.71
N ALA A 172 -13.75 -18.65 -5.59
CA ALA A 172 -13.39 -17.25 -5.53
C ALA A 172 -11.91 -17.00 -5.86
N LEU A 173 -11.60 -15.88 -6.53
CA LEU A 173 -10.24 -15.40 -6.74
C LEU A 173 -9.80 -14.54 -5.55
N LEU A 174 -8.48 -14.45 -5.32
CA LEU A 174 -7.89 -13.61 -4.28
C LEU A 174 -7.03 -12.50 -4.89
N HIS A 175 -7.41 -11.26 -4.63
CA HIS A 175 -6.57 -10.08 -4.88
C HIS A 175 -5.98 -9.55 -3.58
N SER A 176 -4.75 -9.02 -3.63
CA SER A 176 -4.17 -8.31 -2.49
C SER A 176 -3.58 -6.96 -2.89
N ASP A 177 -4.00 -5.90 -2.19
CA ASP A 177 -3.28 -4.62 -2.23
C ASP A 177 -1.97 -4.76 -1.44
N CYS A 178 -0.85 -4.84 -2.18
CA CYS A 178 0.50 -4.96 -1.65
C CYS A 178 1.28 -3.63 -1.67
N VAL A 179 0.60 -2.51 -1.86
CA VAL A 179 1.22 -1.18 -1.98
C VAL A 179 2.07 -0.83 -0.76
N GLN A 180 1.67 -1.24 0.44
CA GLN A 180 2.44 -0.98 1.66
C GLN A 180 3.39 -2.13 2.05
N SER A 181 3.17 -3.34 1.55
CA SER A 181 3.96 -4.53 1.93
C SER A 181 5.12 -4.83 0.98
N PHE A 182 4.98 -4.47 -0.31
CA PHE A 182 5.96 -4.81 -1.34
C PHE A 182 7.37 -4.34 -0.97
N LEU A 183 8.33 -5.27 -0.98
CA LEU A 183 9.73 -5.14 -0.54
C LEU A 183 9.96 -4.81 0.94
N LYS A 184 8.90 -4.55 1.73
CA LYS A 184 9.02 -4.14 3.14
C LYS A 184 8.83 -5.29 4.13
N LEU A 185 8.31 -6.42 3.68
CA LEU A 185 8.21 -7.64 4.48
C LEU A 185 9.55 -8.39 4.53
N PRO A 186 9.79 -9.20 5.59
CA PRO A 186 10.94 -10.08 5.64
C PRO A 186 10.94 -11.11 4.50
N ASP A 187 12.12 -11.68 4.21
CA ASP A 187 12.34 -12.51 3.02
C ASP A 187 11.45 -13.76 2.96
N GLU A 188 11.09 -14.35 4.09
CA GLU A 188 10.18 -15.50 4.18
C GLU A 188 8.76 -15.16 3.69
N SER A 189 8.31 -13.92 3.82
CA SER A 189 7.00 -13.45 3.38
C SER A 189 7.03 -12.65 2.06
N ALA A 190 8.21 -12.41 1.49
CA ALA A 190 8.35 -11.57 0.29
C ALA A 190 7.66 -12.14 -0.96
N SER A 191 7.45 -13.48 -1.02
CA SER A 191 6.75 -14.14 -2.11
C SER A 191 5.29 -14.49 -1.82
N ASP A 192 4.76 -14.14 -0.64
CA ASP A 192 3.42 -14.56 -0.23
C ASP A 192 2.32 -14.11 -1.19
N ALA A 193 2.42 -12.89 -1.73
CA ALA A 193 1.47 -12.40 -2.72
C ALA A 193 1.43 -13.26 -3.98
N VAL A 194 2.58 -13.70 -4.49
CA VAL A 194 2.69 -14.56 -5.67
C VAL A 194 2.24 -16.00 -5.39
N ARG A 195 2.54 -16.49 -4.18
CA ARG A 195 2.23 -17.88 -3.80
C ARG A 195 0.75 -18.10 -3.48
N PHE A 196 0.09 -17.09 -2.93
CA PHE A 196 -1.25 -17.26 -2.36
C PHE A 196 -2.33 -16.44 -3.07
N CYS A 197 -1.96 -15.39 -3.83
CA CYS A 197 -2.93 -14.54 -4.51
C CYS A 197 -3.00 -14.81 -6.02
N ASP A 198 -4.14 -14.48 -6.60
CA ASP A 198 -4.34 -14.51 -8.04
C ASP A 198 -3.88 -13.21 -8.70
N SER A 199 -3.85 -12.12 -7.92
CA SER A 199 -3.26 -10.83 -8.33
C SER A 199 -2.81 -10.02 -7.12
N ALA A 200 -1.85 -9.10 -7.35
CA ALA A 200 -1.36 -8.18 -6.34
C ALA A 200 -0.98 -6.82 -6.95
N SER A 201 -1.34 -5.74 -6.27
CA SER A 201 -1.09 -4.36 -6.69
C SER A 201 0.06 -3.72 -5.94
N VAL A 202 0.92 -2.95 -6.64
CA VAL A 202 2.01 -2.18 -6.04
C VAL A 202 2.13 -0.78 -6.66
N SER A 203 2.83 0.11 -5.97
CA SER A 203 3.05 1.49 -6.42
C SER A 203 4.49 1.93 -6.16
N ALA A 204 5.14 2.48 -7.18
CA ALA A 204 6.55 2.88 -7.15
C ALA A 204 6.85 3.90 -6.04
N HIS A 205 5.98 4.91 -5.86
CA HIS A 205 6.22 5.98 -4.89
C HIS A 205 6.17 5.54 -3.41
N LYS A 206 5.81 4.29 -3.12
CA LYS A 206 5.85 3.74 -1.75
C LYS A 206 7.16 3.03 -1.42
N ILE A 207 8.00 2.80 -2.44
CA ILE A 207 9.29 2.13 -2.31
C ILE A 207 10.48 3.00 -2.78
N GLY A 208 10.26 4.31 -2.88
CA GLY A 208 11.30 5.25 -3.33
C GLY A 208 11.41 5.41 -4.84
N GLY A 209 10.44 4.94 -5.61
CA GLY A 209 10.28 5.27 -7.03
C GLY A 209 9.52 6.58 -7.24
N VAL A 210 9.30 6.96 -8.49
CA VAL A 210 8.56 8.17 -8.86
C VAL A 210 7.05 7.95 -8.81
N LYS A 211 6.29 9.05 -8.62
CA LYS A 211 4.82 9.05 -8.72
C LYS A 211 4.38 8.80 -10.17
N GLY A 212 3.15 8.30 -10.35
CA GLY A 212 2.60 8.05 -11.68
C GLY A 212 3.06 6.73 -12.32
N THR A 213 3.56 5.79 -11.50
CA THR A 213 3.95 4.44 -11.92
C THR A 213 3.62 3.42 -10.85
N GLY A 214 3.12 2.27 -11.26
CA GLY A 214 2.86 1.11 -10.44
C GLY A 214 2.91 -0.16 -11.27
N ALA A 215 2.61 -1.28 -10.64
CA ALA A 215 2.52 -2.57 -11.33
C ALA A 215 1.42 -3.44 -10.71
N LEU A 216 0.86 -4.27 -11.56
CA LEU A 216 -0.10 -5.32 -11.21
C LEU A 216 0.55 -6.67 -11.52
N TYR A 217 0.69 -7.50 -10.49
CA TYR A 217 0.96 -8.91 -10.65
C TYR A 217 -0.34 -9.64 -10.96
N VAL A 218 -0.31 -10.51 -11.96
CA VAL A 218 -1.40 -11.43 -12.31
C VAL A 218 -0.82 -12.83 -12.44
N ARG A 219 -1.45 -13.80 -11.78
CA ARG A 219 -1.04 -15.21 -11.83
C ARG A 219 -1.06 -15.72 -13.27
N LYS A 220 0.00 -16.44 -13.65
CA LYS A 220 0.13 -17.02 -15.00
C LYS A 220 -1.11 -17.84 -15.36
N GLY A 221 -1.59 -17.64 -16.59
CA GLY A 221 -2.77 -18.32 -17.11
C GLY A 221 -4.12 -17.68 -16.70
N LEU A 222 -4.11 -16.69 -15.84
CA LEU A 222 -5.31 -15.92 -15.52
C LEU A 222 -5.43 -14.72 -16.46
N ALA A 223 -6.38 -14.77 -17.39
CA ALA A 223 -6.65 -13.65 -18.28
C ALA A 223 -7.30 -12.50 -17.48
N MET A 224 -6.70 -11.32 -17.54
CA MET A 224 -7.20 -10.11 -16.91
C MET A 224 -7.89 -9.22 -17.96
N PRO A 225 -9.20 -8.97 -17.83
CA PRO A 225 -9.87 -7.97 -18.68
C PRO A 225 -9.29 -6.59 -18.47
N ALA A 226 -9.08 -5.86 -19.55
CA ALA A 226 -8.61 -4.48 -19.49
C ALA A 226 -9.63 -3.56 -18.78
N LEU A 227 -9.14 -2.64 -17.96
CA LEU A 227 -9.97 -1.58 -17.36
C LEU A 227 -10.35 -0.51 -18.41
N MET A 228 -9.44 -0.24 -19.34
CA MET A 228 -9.58 0.75 -20.41
C MET A 228 -9.48 0.06 -21.76
N THR A 229 -10.14 0.60 -22.76
CA THR A 229 -10.03 0.13 -24.16
C THR A 229 -8.96 0.91 -24.90
N GLY A 230 -8.22 0.27 -25.83
CA GLY A 230 -7.16 0.94 -26.60
C GLY A 230 -6.31 -0.05 -27.41
N GLY A 231 -5.02 0.26 -27.54
CA GLY A 231 -4.05 -0.58 -28.26
C GLY A 231 -3.63 -1.83 -27.45
N GLU A 232 -2.61 -2.51 -27.95
CA GLU A 232 -2.14 -3.79 -27.41
C GLU A 232 -1.00 -3.65 -26.36
N GLN A 233 -0.71 -2.44 -25.89
CA GLN A 233 0.32 -2.20 -24.89
C GLN A 233 0.00 -3.04 -23.63
N GLU A 234 1.05 -3.46 -22.92
CA GLU A 234 0.93 -4.34 -21.74
C GLU A 234 0.03 -5.57 -22.02
N ASN A 235 0.20 -6.20 -23.18
CA ASN A 235 -0.60 -7.35 -23.65
C ASN A 235 -2.12 -7.08 -23.66
N GLY A 236 -2.51 -5.85 -23.97
CA GLY A 236 -3.92 -5.42 -24.01
C GLY A 236 -4.57 -5.21 -22.63
N VAL A 237 -3.86 -5.47 -21.53
CA VAL A 237 -4.38 -5.26 -20.17
C VAL A 237 -4.38 -3.77 -19.79
N ARG A 238 -3.34 -3.05 -20.21
CA ARG A 238 -3.21 -1.61 -19.96
C ARG A 238 -2.78 -0.88 -21.23
N PRO A 239 -3.71 -0.50 -22.10
CA PRO A 239 -3.42 0.21 -23.33
C PRO A 239 -2.92 1.65 -23.10
N GLY A 240 -2.32 2.23 -24.13
CA GLY A 240 -1.72 3.57 -24.12
C GLY A 240 -0.20 3.52 -23.99
N THR A 241 0.48 4.48 -24.61
CA THR A 241 1.94 4.58 -24.62
C THR A 241 2.51 4.49 -23.21
N GLU A 242 3.49 3.63 -23.04
CA GLU A 242 4.08 3.30 -21.75
C GLU A 242 4.91 4.46 -21.16
N ASN A 243 4.83 4.67 -19.87
CA ASN A 243 5.64 5.64 -19.13
C ASN A 243 7.06 5.09 -18.93
N VAL A 244 7.87 5.08 -20.00
CA VAL A 244 9.21 4.46 -20.00
C VAL A 244 10.08 4.95 -18.86
N ALA A 245 10.14 6.27 -18.65
CA ALA A 245 10.96 6.86 -17.59
C ALA A 245 10.51 6.45 -16.19
N GLY A 246 9.20 6.46 -15.95
CA GLY A 246 8.65 6.02 -14.67
C GLY A 246 8.84 4.52 -14.41
N ILE A 247 8.69 3.70 -15.45
CA ILE A 247 8.89 2.24 -15.39
C ILE A 247 10.35 1.92 -15.05
N CYS A 248 11.32 2.53 -15.74
CA CYS A 248 12.73 2.33 -15.46
C CYS A 248 13.12 2.82 -14.05
N ALA A 249 12.59 3.95 -13.61
CA ALA A 249 12.79 4.46 -12.26
C ALA A 249 12.17 3.55 -11.18
N MET A 250 10.99 2.95 -11.44
CA MET A 250 10.41 1.95 -10.54
C MET A 250 11.30 0.72 -10.40
N ALA A 251 11.82 0.21 -11.51
CA ALA A 251 12.71 -0.95 -11.52
C ALA A 251 14.00 -0.68 -10.74
N GLU A 252 14.53 0.53 -10.83
CA GLU A 252 15.72 0.94 -10.08
C GLU A 252 15.42 1.05 -8.58
N ALA A 253 14.27 1.61 -8.20
CA ALA A 253 13.82 1.64 -6.81
C ALA A 253 13.66 0.22 -6.23
N VAL A 254 13.12 -0.73 -7.02
CA VAL A 254 13.02 -2.15 -6.64
C VAL A 254 14.40 -2.75 -6.39
N ALA A 255 15.37 -2.48 -7.25
CA ALA A 255 16.73 -3.00 -7.11
C ALA A 255 17.46 -2.46 -5.87
N HIS A 256 17.11 -1.26 -5.40
CA HIS A 256 17.74 -0.58 -4.26
C HIS A 256 17.02 -0.76 -2.92
N TYR A 257 15.87 -1.43 -2.88
CA TYR A 257 15.14 -1.67 -1.63
C TYR A 257 15.34 -3.12 -1.20
N GLY A 258 16.36 -3.38 -0.43
CA GLY A 258 16.76 -4.72 -0.01
C GLY A 258 16.72 -4.96 1.51
N ALA A 259 17.42 -6.00 1.95
CA ALA A 259 17.49 -6.37 3.37
C ALA A 259 18.17 -5.30 4.24
N ALA A 260 19.15 -4.58 3.70
CA ALA A 260 19.84 -3.51 4.42
C ALA A 260 18.92 -2.33 4.73
N GLU A 261 18.11 -1.92 3.74
CA GLU A 261 17.12 -0.85 3.89
C GLU A 261 16.03 -1.24 4.88
N ARG A 262 15.52 -2.48 4.83
CA ARG A 262 14.57 -3.01 5.82
C ARG A 262 15.16 -3.00 7.22
N ALA A 263 16.39 -3.50 7.40
CA ALA A 263 17.05 -3.54 8.70
C ALA A 263 17.28 -2.13 9.29
N LYS A 264 17.63 -1.15 8.43
CA LYS A 264 17.78 0.24 8.86
C LYS A 264 16.43 0.82 9.33
N VAL A 265 15.35 0.59 8.56
CA VAL A 265 14.00 1.06 8.90
C VAL A 265 13.52 0.43 10.22
N ALA A 266 13.74 -0.87 10.43
CA ALA A 266 13.38 -1.56 11.67
C ALA A 266 14.09 -0.94 12.89
N LYS A 267 15.40 -0.70 12.79
CA LYS A 267 16.18 -0.05 13.87
C LYS A 267 15.69 1.38 14.17
N LEU A 268 15.38 2.16 13.14
CA LEU A 268 14.84 3.51 13.32
C LEU A 268 13.45 3.49 13.97
N ARG A 269 12.59 2.54 13.58
CA ARG A 269 11.27 2.36 14.19
C ARG A 269 11.38 2.03 15.67
N GLU A 270 12.20 1.04 16.03
CA GLU A 270 12.46 0.65 17.40
C GLU A 270 12.96 1.85 18.22
N TYR A 271 13.97 2.55 17.70
CA TYR A 271 14.54 3.73 18.34
C TYR A 271 13.49 4.84 18.60
N VAL A 272 12.63 5.14 17.61
CA VAL A 272 11.58 6.17 17.76
C VAL A 272 10.55 5.72 18.80
N ILE A 273 10.11 4.48 18.77
CA ILE A 273 9.10 3.96 19.70
C ILE A 273 9.62 3.98 21.13
N ASP A 274 10.87 3.53 21.37
CA ASP A 274 11.48 3.54 22.69
C ASP A 274 11.70 4.97 23.20
N SER A 275 12.12 5.88 22.33
CA SER A 275 12.28 7.30 22.67
C SER A 275 10.93 7.96 23.02
N LEU A 276 9.85 7.64 22.28
CA LEU A 276 8.50 8.11 22.57
C LEU A 276 8.03 7.62 23.93
N ARG A 277 8.20 6.34 24.22
CA ARG A 277 7.83 5.74 25.53
C ARG A 277 8.61 6.38 26.67
N ALA A 278 9.92 6.52 26.51
CA ALA A 278 10.78 7.09 27.53
C ALA A 278 10.48 8.57 27.82
N GLN A 279 10.17 9.38 26.77
CA GLN A 279 10.04 10.83 26.92
C GLN A 279 8.59 11.30 27.10
N LEU A 280 7.59 10.57 26.59
CA LEU A 280 6.20 10.95 26.67
C LEU A 280 5.39 10.10 27.68
N GLY A 281 5.86 8.90 28.02
CA GLY A 281 5.20 8.01 28.99
C GLY A 281 3.73 7.75 28.64
N GLU A 282 2.85 7.95 29.59
CA GLU A 282 1.39 7.77 29.44
C GLU A 282 0.72 8.78 28.48
N ASN A 283 1.47 9.75 27.98
CA ASN A 283 0.94 10.78 27.09
C ASN A 283 0.90 10.35 25.62
N VAL A 284 1.38 9.15 25.31
CA VAL A 284 1.36 8.57 23.97
C VAL A 284 0.79 7.16 24.03
N VAL A 285 -0.11 6.84 23.10
CA VAL A 285 -0.60 5.49 22.86
C VAL A 285 -0.11 5.06 21.48
N ILE A 286 0.66 3.99 21.40
CA ILE A 286 1.22 3.46 20.15
C ILE A 286 0.51 2.16 19.80
N THR A 287 0.05 1.99 18.56
CA THR A 287 -0.50 0.72 18.10
C THR A 287 0.61 -0.19 17.62
N GLU A 288 0.65 -1.39 18.13
CA GLU A 288 1.63 -2.43 17.77
C GLU A 288 0.92 -3.73 17.41
N PRO A 289 0.49 -3.88 16.14
CA PRO A 289 -0.07 -5.16 15.70
C PRO A 289 0.97 -6.29 15.86
N PRO A 290 0.56 -7.52 16.19
CA PRO A 290 1.49 -8.65 16.41
C PRO A 290 2.39 -8.96 15.20
N ARG A 291 1.86 -8.74 13.99
CA ARG A 291 2.64 -8.75 12.74
C ARG A 291 2.46 -7.41 12.06
N HIS A 292 3.55 -6.75 11.76
CA HIS A 292 3.55 -5.41 11.16
C HIS A 292 4.72 -5.21 10.20
N ILE A 293 4.61 -4.19 9.36
CA ILE A 293 5.75 -3.64 8.61
C ILE A 293 6.43 -2.56 9.44
N ASP A 294 7.76 -2.47 9.36
CA ASP A 294 8.53 -1.50 10.16
C ASP A 294 8.47 -0.07 9.60
N SER A 295 8.07 0.09 8.34
CA SER A 295 8.09 1.39 7.65
C SER A 295 7.00 2.35 8.07
N LEU A 296 6.04 1.94 8.91
CA LEU A 296 5.03 2.82 9.48
C LEU A 296 4.47 2.27 10.79
N PHE A 297 4.00 3.16 11.63
CA PHE A 297 3.17 2.85 12.79
C PHE A 297 2.16 3.97 13.04
N ASN A 298 1.13 3.68 13.83
CA ASN A 298 0.13 4.64 14.26
C ASN A 298 0.29 4.94 15.75
N MET A 299 0.07 6.19 16.13
CA MET A 299 0.12 6.63 17.51
C MET A 299 -0.91 7.73 17.78
N ALA A 300 -1.30 7.93 19.03
CA ALA A 300 -2.12 9.06 19.45
C ALA A 300 -1.44 9.81 20.60
N LEU A 301 -1.47 11.13 20.56
CA LEU A 301 -1.12 11.98 21.70
C LEU A 301 -2.35 12.15 22.58
N VAL A 302 -2.28 11.71 23.83
CA VAL A 302 -3.42 11.73 24.77
C VAL A 302 -3.94 13.17 24.96
N ASN A 303 -5.24 13.37 24.71
CA ASN A 303 -5.93 14.66 24.81
C ASN A 303 -5.41 15.77 23.85
N VAL A 304 -4.68 15.42 22.78
CA VAL A 304 -4.29 16.36 21.72
C VAL A 304 -5.00 15.97 20.42
N LYS A 305 -5.80 16.89 19.87
CA LYS A 305 -6.43 16.62 18.55
C LYS A 305 -5.36 16.51 17.47
N SER A 306 -5.48 15.54 16.59
CA SER A 306 -4.51 15.31 15.49
C SER A 306 -4.31 16.53 14.60
N GLU A 307 -5.35 17.30 14.29
CA GLU A 307 -5.24 18.53 13.50
C GLU A 307 -4.38 19.60 14.21
N VAL A 308 -4.53 19.73 15.53
CA VAL A 308 -3.73 20.68 16.32
C VAL A 308 -2.27 20.22 16.36
N ALA A 309 -2.05 18.94 16.61
CA ALA A 309 -0.70 18.35 16.58
C ALA A 309 -0.03 18.54 15.22
N LEU A 310 -0.74 18.28 14.11
CA LEU A 310 -0.22 18.46 12.75
C LEU A 310 0.17 19.91 12.46
N ASN A 311 -0.68 20.87 12.83
CA ASN A 311 -0.40 22.29 12.62
C ASN A 311 0.85 22.72 13.39
N TYR A 312 0.99 22.27 14.63
CA TYR A 312 2.19 22.55 15.42
C TYR A 312 3.43 21.88 14.81
N LEU A 313 3.37 20.58 14.50
CA LEU A 313 4.49 19.84 13.89
C LEU A 313 4.95 20.51 12.59
N ASN A 314 4.00 20.88 11.74
CA ASN A 314 4.30 21.58 10.49
C ASN A 314 4.96 22.96 10.76
N SER A 315 4.54 23.69 11.80
CA SER A 315 5.14 24.99 12.16
C SER A 315 6.60 24.89 12.61
N VAL A 316 7.01 23.71 13.11
CA VAL A 316 8.41 23.43 13.50
C VAL A 316 9.16 22.59 12.45
N GLY A 317 8.60 22.44 11.24
CA GLY A 317 9.25 21.79 10.09
C GLY A 317 9.17 20.25 10.08
N VAL A 318 8.29 19.63 10.90
CA VAL A 318 8.10 18.19 10.98
C VAL A 318 6.84 17.78 10.23
N CYS A 319 6.98 16.91 9.22
CA CYS A 319 5.89 16.41 8.38
C CYS A 319 5.52 14.98 8.76
N VAL A 320 4.27 14.78 9.21
CA VAL A 320 3.64 13.50 9.48
C VAL A 320 2.22 13.52 8.90
N SER A 321 1.53 12.36 8.84
CA SER A 321 0.10 12.33 8.47
C SER A 321 -0.80 12.26 9.70
N SER A 322 -1.99 12.88 9.61
CA SER A 322 -3.07 12.47 10.49
C SER A 322 -3.72 11.21 9.93
N SER A 323 -4.09 10.31 10.80
CA SER A 323 -4.95 9.19 10.44
C SER A 323 -6.43 9.59 10.42
N SER A 324 -6.78 10.81 10.86
CA SER A 324 -8.12 11.37 10.71
C SER A 324 -8.34 11.82 9.25
N ALA A 325 -9.58 11.71 8.78
CA ALA A 325 -9.91 12.06 7.40
C ALA A 325 -9.57 13.51 7.08
N CYS A 326 -8.61 13.74 6.19
CA CYS A 326 -8.28 15.06 5.62
C CYS A 326 -9.38 15.63 4.71
N SER A 327 -10.54 14.97 4.58
CA SER A 327 -11.65 15.53 3.84
C SER A 327 -12.58 16.27 4.80
N SER A 328 -12.79 17.55 4.54
CA SER A 328 -13.65 18.49 5.28
C SER A 328 -15.12 18.05 5.46
N LYS A 329 -15.49 16.84 5.05
CA LYS A 329 -16.86 16.29 5.12
C LYS A 329 -17.00 15.00 5.95
N ALA A 330 -15.93 14.25 6.23
CA ALA A 330 -16.01 13.03 7.03
C ALA A 330 -15.56 13.28 8.47
N LYS A 331 -16.47 13.08 9.44
CA LYS A 331 -16.20 13.29 10.88
C LYS A 331 -15.30 12.23 11.51
N THR A 332 -15.03 11.09 10.83
CA THR A 332 -14.27 9.94 11.35
C THR A 332 -13.46 9.29 10.23
N ASN A 333 -12.30 8.70 10.57
CA ASN A 333 -11.58 7.81 9.65
C ASN A 333 -12.24 6.44 9.65
N ALA A 334 -13.02 6.13 8.60
CA ALA A 334 -13.74 4.87 8.50
C ALA A 334 -12.82 3.63 8.65
N ALA A 335 -11.57 3.72 8.22
CA ALA A 335 -10.60 2.62 8.35
C ALA A 335 -10.23 2.39 9.83
N LEU A 336 -9.83 3.42 10.59
CA LEU A 336 -9.51 3.28 12.01
C LEU A 336 -10.74 2.85 12.82
N ALA A 337 -11.92 3.41 12.54
CA ALA A 337 -13.16 3.01 13.17
C ALA A 337 -13.45 1.52 12.96
N SER A 338 -13.24 1.00 11.75
CA SER A 338 -13.44 -0.41 11.43
C SER A 338 -12.43 -1.36 12.10
N MET A 339 -11.32 -0.83 12.56
CA MET A 339 -10.30 -1.59 13.30
C MET A 339 -10.58 -1.70 14.80
N GLY A 340 -11.63 -1.04 15.31
CA GLY A 340 -12.01 -1.08 16.72
C GLY A 340 -11.26 -0.10 17.62
N TYR A 341 -10.56 0.88 17.05
CA TYR A 341 -9.99 1.98 17.82
C TYR A 341 -11.11 2.92 18.28
N GLY A 342 -11.12 3.29 19.56
CA GLY A 342 -12.14 4.19 20.10
C GLY A 342 -12.05 5.61 19.54
N ALA A 343 -13.17 6.32 19.57
CA ALA A 343 -13.29 7.68 19.01
C ALA A 343 -12.28 8.70 19.58
N GLU A 344 -11.81 8.52 20.80
CA GLU A 344 -10.77 9.34 21.42
C GLU A 344 -9.42 9.13 20.74
N TYR A 345 -9.03 7.87 20.51
CA TYR A 345 -7.83 7.52 19.76
C TYR A 345 -7.91 8.08 18.35
N GLU A 346 -9.00 7.87 17.64
CA GLU A 346 -9.18 8.30 16.25
C GLU A 346 -9.00 9.82 16.07
N ARG A 347 -9.50 10.62 17.04
CA ARG A 347 -9.36 12.08 17.03
C ARG A 347 -7.94 12.57 17.23
N SER A 348 -7.09 11.75 17.84
CA SER A 348 -5.72 12.10 18.22
C SER A 348 -4.67 11.34 17.39
N ALA A 349 -5.12 10.47 16.48
CA ALA A 349 -4.26 9.53 15.76
C ALA A 349 -3.36 10.23 14.74
N LEU A 350 -2.06 9.95 14.81
CA LEU A 350 -1.03 10.33 13.88
C LEU A 350 -0.39 9.07 13.28
N ARG A 351 -0.04 9.15 12.01
CA ARG A 351 0.71 8.09 11.34
C ARG A 351 2.12 8.55 11.06
N ILE A 352 3.09 7.78 11.50
CA ILE A 352 4.51 8.01 11.30
C ILE A 352 5.01 7.03 10.24
N GLY A 353 5.55 7.55 9.16
CA GLY A 353 6.11 6.77 8.05
C GLY A 353 7.61 6.94 7.95
N ILE A 354 8.36 5.85 8.11
CA ILE A 354 9.81 5.81 8.14
C ILE A 354 10.36 5.33 6.79
N SER A 355 11.44 5.94 6.35
CA SER A 355 12.20 5.62 5.15
C SER A 355 13.64 5.23 5.51
N PRO A 356 14.35 4.45 4.67
CA PRO A 356 15.78 4.23 4.85
C PRO A 356 16.63 5.51 4.77
N TYR A 357 16.06 6.60 4.29
CA TYR A 357 16.75 7.91 4.20
C TYR A 357 16.60 8.76 5.47
N ASN A 358 15.72 8.39 6.41
CA ASN A 358 15.67 9.06 7.70
C ASN A 358 16.94 8.78 8.52
N THR A 359 17.27 9.71 9.42
CA THR A 359 18.42 9.62 10.32
C THR A 359 17.97 9.54 11.78
N LYS A 360 18.89 9.17 12.66
CA LYS A 360 18.64 9.14 14.10
C LYS A 360 18.37 10.53 14.65
N GLU A 361 19.09 11.54 14.15
CA GLU A 361 18.93 12.94 14.52
C GLU A 361 17.54 13.46 14.13
N GLU A 362 17.03 13.07 12.96
CA GLU A 362 15.64 13.37 12.56
C GLU A 362 14.63 12.70 13.48
N CYS A 363 14.89 11.48 13.94
CA CYS A 363 14.05 10.79 14.92
C CYS A 363 14.00 11.53 16.25
N ASP A 364 15.16 12.04 16.74
CA ASP A 364 15.22 12.84 17.96
C ASP A 364 14.41 14.15 17.83
N LEU A 365 14.51 14.81 16.68
CA LEU A 365 13.74 16.02 16.39
C LEU A 365 12.22 15.73 16.28
N LEU A 366 11.83 14.61 15.68
CA LEU A 366 10.43 14.15 15.65
C LEU A 366 9.90 13.97 17.09
N VAL A 367 10.63 13.24 17.95
CA VAL A 367 10.22 12.98 19.34
C VAL A 367 10.12 14.27 20.13
N ALA A 368 11.09 15.19 19.99
CA ALA A 368 11.07 16.50 20.63
C ALA A 368 9.86 17.34 20.19
N ALA A 369 9.54 17.34 18.89
CA ALA A 369 8.39 18.04 18.35
C ALA A 369 7.06 17.44 18.86
N LEU A 370 6.93 16.11 18.88
CA LEU A 370 5.76 15.43 19.44
C LEU A 370 5.58 15.75 20.94
N LYS A 371 6.67 15.83 21.70
CA LYS A 371 6.65 16.25 23.10
C LYS A 371 6.17 17.72 23.23
N GLY A 372 6.63 18.61 22.34
CA GLY A 372 6.17 20.01 22.29
C GLY A 372 4.68 20.13 21.99
N ALA A 373 4.13 19.26 21.16
CA ALA A 373 2.70 19.24 20.84
C ALA A 373 1.81 18.95 22.07
N LEU A 374 2.35 18.35 23.14
CA LEU A 374 1.62 18.13 24.38
C LEU A 374 1.21 19.42 25.11
N ALA A 375 1.81 20.56 24.77
CA ALA A 375 1.38 21.86 25.30
C ALA A 375 -0.06 22.23 24.89
N PHE A 376 -0.57 21.63 23.82
CA PHE A 376 -1.91 21.87 23.27
C PHE A 376 -2.97 20.89 23.76
N ARG A 377 -2.74 20.21 24.88
CA ARG A 377 -3.70 19.30 25.49
C ARG A 377 -4.99 20.01 25.87
N ILE A 378 -6.09 19.37 25.56
CA ILE A 378 -7.39 19.76 26.10
C ILE A 378 -7.35 19.41 27.59
N LYS A 379 -7.44 20.42 28.46
CA LYS A 379 -7.59 20.21 29.90
C LYS A 379 -8.94 19.52 30.11
N GLY A 380 -8.95 18.33 30.68
CA GLY A 380 -10.18 17.66 31.11
C GLY A 380 -10.97 18.60 32.04
N LYS A 381 -12.27 18.61 31.84
CA LYS A 381 -13.20 19.22 32.82
C LYS A 381 -13.27 18.39 34.07
#